data_9e460fed5467d71def33fc19143ad361
#
_entry.id   9e460fed5467d71def33fc19143ad361
#
_cell.length_a   1.000
_cell.length_b   1.000
_cell.length_c   1.000
_cell.angle_alpha   90.00
_cell.angle_beta   90.00
_cell.angle_gamma   90.00
#
_symmetry.space_group_name_H-M   'P 1'
#
loop_
_entity.id
_entity.type
_entity.pdbx_description
1 polymer ?
#
loop_
_entity_poly.entity_id
_entity_poly.type
_entity_poly.pdbx_seq_one_letter_code
_entity_poly.pdbx_strand_id
1 'polypeptide(L)' 'MSKLNERRKQVAEYNAGEASRELKELRLKLFNLRLQQQRGEVKNNRIFAQTRKDIARLQHRLTQLEDEE' A
#
# COMPACT_ATOMS: atom_id res chain seq x y z
N MET A 1 19.57 8.15 -2.15
CA MET A 1 18.13 8.35 -2.46
C MET A 1 17.28 7.76 -1.34
N SER A 2 16.15 8.37 -1.04
CA SER A 2 15.27 7.84 0.00
C SER A 2 14.48 6.64 -0.53
N LYS A 3 14.18 5.69 0.36
CA LYS A 3 13.33 4.54 0.03
C LYS A 3 11.95 4.97 -0.48
N LEU A 4 11.47 6.13 -0.02
CA LEU A 4 10.19 6.69 -0.43
C LEU A 4 10.16 7.01 -1.92
N ASN A 5 11.24 7.59 -2.46
CA ASN A 5 11.32 7.93 -3.88
C ASN A 5 11.36 6.67 -4.74
N GLU A 6 12.08 5.65 -4.31
CA GLU A 6 12.12 4.36 -5.01
C GLU A 6 10.74 3.71 -5.05
N ARG A 7 10.01 3.74 -3.94
CA ARG A 7 8.66 3.19 -3.87
C ARG A 7 7.69 3.93 -4.78
N ARG A 8 7.80 5.26 -4.84
CA ARG A 8 6.97 6.08 -5.74
C ARG A 8 7.21 5.72 -7.20
N LYS A 9 8.47 5.50 -7.59
CA LYS A 9 8.81 5.07 -8.95
C LYS A 9 8.21 3.71 -9.27
N GLN A 10 8.33 2.74 -8.37
CA GLN A 10 7.75 1.42 -8.55
C GLN A 10 6.26 1.50 -8.79
N VAL A 11 5.54 2.25 -7.96
CA VAL A 11 4.09 2.38 -8.07
C VAL A 11 3.71 3.05 -9.39
N ALA A 12 4.47 4.05 -9.82
CA ALA A 12 4.20 4.75 -11.08
C ALA A 12 4.39 3.83 -12.30
N GLU A 13 5.20 2.78 -12.18
CA GLU A 13 5.43 1.81 -13.27
C GLU A 13 4.43 0.65 -13.29
N TYR A 14 3.63 0.49 -12.24
CA TYR A 14 2.68 -0.62 -12.15
C TYR A 14 1.57 -0.45 -13.17
N ASN A 15 1.21 -1.56 -13.84
CA ASN A 15 -0.03 -1.63 -14.63
C ASN A 15 -1.22 -1.93 -13.70
N ALA A 16 -2.44 -1.92 -14.28
CA ALA A 16 -3.66 -2.12 -13.49
C ALA A 16 -3.67 -3.47 -12.75
N GLY A 17 -3.21 -4.53 -13.39
CA GLY A 17 -3.17 -5.86 -12.78
C GLY A 17 -2.21 -5.94 -11.61
N GLU A 18 -1.00 -5.39 -11.76
CA GLU A 18 0.00 -5.37 -10.72
C GLU A 18 -0.45 -4.50 -9.54
N ALA A 19 -0.97 -3.31 -9.81
CA ALA A 19 -1.45 -2.41 -8.78
C ALA A 19 -2.61 -3.02 -8.00
N SER A 20 -3.52 -3.69 -8.67
CA SER A 20 -4.66 -4.36 -8.02
C SER A 20 -4.20 -5.49 -7.11
N ARG A 21 -3.23 -6.29 -7.56
CA ARG A 21 -2.68 -7.39 -6.78
C ARG A 21 -2.00 -6.87 -5.51
N GLU A 22 -1.12 -5.88 -5.67
CA GLU A 22 -0.43 -5.26 -4.54
C GLU A 22 -1.41 -4.65 -3.54
N LEU A 23 -2.46 -4.01 -4.05
CA LEU A 23 -3.49 -3.41 -3.21
C LEU A 23 -4.19 -4.45 -2.34
N LYS A 24 -4.55 -5.59 -2.92
CA LYS A 24 -5.15 -6.70 -2.16
C LYS A 24 -4.21 -7.20 -1.08
N GLU A 25 -2.94 -7.39 -1.40
CA GLU A 25 -1.94 -7.86 -0.44
C GLU A 25 -1.76 -6.86 0.70
N LEU A 26 -1.72 -5.57 0.40
CA LEU A 26 -1.57 -4.54 1.43
C LEU A 26 -2.80 -4.42 2.32
N ARG A 27 -3.99 -4.56 1.76
CA ARG A 27 -5.22 -4.56 2.55
C ARG A 27 -5.27 -5.75 3.50
N LEU A 28 -4.85 -6.91 3.02
CA LEU A 28 -4.77 -8.11 3.87
C LEU A 28 -3.73 -7.93 4.97
N LYS A 29 -2.58 -7.35 4.63
CA LYS A 29 -1.54 -7.04 5.61
C LYS A 29 -2.07 -6.08 6.70
N LEU A 30 -2.80 -5.04 6.29
CA LEU A 30 -3.38 -4.09 7.23
C LEU A 30 -4.38 -4.77 8.16
N PHE A 31 -5.22 -5.65 7.61
CA PHE A 31 -6.18 -6.41 8.39
C PHE A 31 -5.48 -7.26 9.46
N ASN A 32 -4.44 -7.99 9.05
CA ASN A 32 -3.65 -8.83 9.97
C ASN A 32 -2.97 -8.00 11.05
N LEU A 33 -2.43 -6.82 10.69
CA LEU A 33 -1.82 -5.90 11.64
C LEU A 33 -2.84 -5.41 12.68
N ARG A 34 -4.06 -5.14 12.27
CA ARG A 34 -5.13 -4.73 13.19
C ARG A 34 -5.47 -5.83 14.17
N LEU A 35 -5.51 -7.09 13.71
CA LEU A 35 -5.73 -8.23 14.58
C LEU A 35 -4.60 -8.38 15.61
N GLN A 36 -3.35 -8.22 15.17
CA GLN A 36 -2.19 -8.26 16.05
C GLN A 36 -2.23 -7.13 17.08
N GLN A 37 -2.67 -5.95 16.65
CA GLN A 37 -2.82 -4.81 17.56
C GLN A 37 -3.84 -5.10 18.66
N GLN A 38 -4.95 -5.74 18.33
CA GLN A 38 -5.97 -6.11 19.31
C GLN A 38 -5.41 -7.09 20.35
N ARG A 39 -4.45 -7.91 19.97
CA ARG A 39 -3.77 -8.85 20.87
C ARG A 39 -2.63 -8.21 21.65
N GLY A 40 -2.33 -6.94 21.40
CA GLY A 40 -1.21 -6.25 22.03
C GLY A 40 0.16 -6.62 21.49
N GLU A 41 0.22 -7.26 20.31
CA GLU A 41 1.46 -7.74 19.70
C GLU A 41 2.21 -6.67 18.91
N VAL A 42 1.54 -5.60 18.49
CA VAL A 42 2.16 -4.53 17.69
C VAL A 42 2.68 -3.43 18.61
N LYS A 43 4.00 -3.25 18.60
CA LYS A 43 4.66 -2.24 19.43
C LYS A 43 4.92 -0.92 18.71
N ASN A 44 4.88 -0.92 17.36
CA ASN A 44 5.23 0.25 16.56
C ASN A 44 4.07 0.61 15.61
N ASN A 45 3.46 1.78 15.84
CA ASN A 45 2.34 2.24 15.04
C ASN A 45 2.75 2.80 13.66
N ARG A 46 4.05 2.99 13.41
CA ARG A 46 4.53 3.50 12.12
C ARG A 46 4.16 2.59 10.96
N ILE A 47 4.12 1.28 11.21
CA ILE A 47 3.79 0.30 10.16
C ILE A 47 2.36 0.51 9.64
N PHE A 48 1.42 0.93 10.49
CA PHE A 48 0.06 1.25 10.06
C PHE A 48 0.05 2.45 9.11
N ALA A 49 0.75 3.51 9.48
CA ALA A 49 0.83 4.71 8.65
C ALA A 49 1.49 4.42 7.30
N GLN A 50 2.57 3.66 7.28
CA GLN A 50 3.27 3.28 6.06
C GLN A 50 2.39 2.44 5.15
N THR A 51 1.69 1.45 5.71
CA THR A 51 0.79 0.58 4.94
C THR A 51 -0.35 1.37 4.34
N ARG A 52 -0.96 2.28 5.10
CA ARG A 52 -2.03 3.15 4.60
C ARG A 52 -1.55 4.05 3.47
N LYS A 53 -0.36 4.61 3.58
CA LYS A 53 0.23 5.45 2.52
C LYS A 53 0.46 4.64 1.25
N ASP A 54 0.97 3.42 1.37
CA ASP A 54 1.16 2.54 0.23
C ASP A 54 -0.18 2.20 -0.45
N ILE A 55 -1.20 1.90 0.33
CA ILE A 55 -2.55 1.63 -0.19
C ILE A 55 -3.06 2.85 -0.96
N ALA A 56 -2.92 4.05 -0.39
CA ALA A 56 -3.35 5.29 -1.05
C ALA A 56 -2.65 5.53 -2.38
N ARG A 57 -1.34 5.26 -2.44
CA ARG A 57 -0.56 5.40 -3.68
C ARG A 57 -1.04 4.43 -4.75
N LEU A 58 -1.30 3.19 -4.38
CA LEU A 58 -1.78 2.18 -5.32
C LEU A 58 -3.19 2.49 -5.82
N GLN A 59 -4.08 2.94 -4.93
CA GLN A 59 -5.42 3.39 -5.33
C GLN A 59 -5.36 4.57 -6.29
N HIS A 60 -4.47 5.52 -6.01
CA HIS A 60 -4.27 6.67 -6.88
C HIS A 60 -3.78 6.23 -8.26
N ARG A 61 -2.82 5.29 -8.31
CA ARG A 61 -2.31 4.75 -9.58
C ARG A 61 -3.41 4.05 -10.37
N LEU A 62 -4.26 3.25 -9.70
CA LEU A 62 -5.38 2.59 -10.35
C LEU A 62 -6.36 3.60 -10.93
N THR A 63 -6.67 4.66 -10.18
CA THR A 63 -7.55 5.73 -10.65
C THR A 63 -6.96 6.42 -11.88
N GLN A 64 -5.66 6.70 -11.88
CA GLN A 64 -4.98 7.27 -13.05
C GLN A 64 -5.10 6.37 -14.27
N LEU A 65 -4.90 5.05 -14.09
CA LEU A 65 -4.99 4.09 -15.19
C LEU A 65 -6.41 4.00 -15.75
N GLU A 66 -7.42 4.09 -14.90
CA GLU A 66 -8.82 4.12 -15.33
C GLU A 66 -9.12 5.38 -16.14
N ASP A 67 -8.58 6.52 -15.72
CA ASP A 67 -8.80 7.79 -16.43
C ASP A 67 -8.09 7.85 -17.77
N GLU A 68 -7.02 7.07 -17.95
CA GLU A 68 -6.28 7.01 -19.22
C GLU A 68 -7.00 6.17 -20.29
N GLU A 69 -7.97 5.37 -19.88
CA GLU A 69 -8.80 4.63 -20.84
C GLU A 69 -9.84 5.55 -21.48
#